data_407812b33ecc9f3c3a003f874feab1a8
#
_entry.id   407812b33ecc9f3c3a003f874feab1a8
#
_cell.length_a   1.000
_cell.length_b   1.000
_cell.length_c   1.000
_cell.angle_alpha   90.00
_cell.angle_beta   90.00
_cell.angle_gamma   90.00
#
_symmetry.space_group_name_H-M   'P 1'
#
loop_
_entity.id
_entity.type
_entity.pdbx_description
1 polymer ?
#
loop_
_entity_poly.entity_id
_entity_poly.type
_entity_poly.pdbx_seq_one_letter_code
_entity_poly.pdbx_strand_id
1 'polypeptide(L)'
;MKIITDRFKDIQLFISGSSSFDLSNKINEPLTGRKWEYHLFPISWEEFEEHHGFLQAEQQLENRLLYGFYPDVLNNAGDEISILRNLVNSYLYKDILSYAEV
;
A
#
# COMPACT_ATOMS: atom_id res chain seq x y z
N MET A 1 -21.53 -1.75 -2.60
CA MET A 1 -21.00 -2.52 -1.43
C MET A 1 -22.05 -2.80 -0.38
N LYS A 2 -22.77 -1.78 0.05
CA LYS A 2 -23.85 -1.97 1.03
C LYS A 2 -24.91 -2.96 0.55
N ILE A 3 -25.27 -2.92 -0.73
CA ILE A 3 -26.24 -3.84 -1.32
C ILE A 3 -25.76 -5.29 -1.25
N ILE A 4 -24.47 -5.53 -1.50
CA ILE A 4 -23.89 -6.86 -1.43
C ILE A 4 -23.88 -7.38 0.01
N THR A 5 -23.45 -6.56 0.95
CA THR A 5 -23.39 -6.94 2.36
C THR A 5 -24.77 -7.13 2.98
N ASP A 6 -25.76 -6.39 2.53
CA ASP A 6 -27.14 -6.49 3.03
C ASP A 6 -27.90 -7.68 2.42
N ARG A 7 -27.62 -8.01 1.15
CA ARG A 7 -28.33 -9.11 0.43
C ARG A 7 -27.64 -10.46 0.57
N PHE A 8 -26.31 -10.49 0.66
CA PHE A 8 -25.53 -11.72 0.64
C PHE A 8 -24.71 -11.84 1.92
N LYS A 9 -25.35 -12.24 2.99
CA LYS A 9 -24.69 -12.38 4.30
C LYS A 9 -23.66 -13.51 4.37
N ASP A 10 -23.73 -14.43 3.41
CA ASP A 10 -22.80 -15.56 3.33
C ASP A 10 -21.52 -15.24 2.55
N ILE A 11 -21.42 -14.04 1.98
CA ILE A 11 -20.27 -13.61 1.20
C ILE A 11 -19.34 -12.76 2.07
N GLN A 12 -18.06 -13.13 2.09
CA GLN A 12 -17.02 -12.35 2.70
C GLN A 12 -16.40 -11.45 1.64
N LEU A 13 -16.39 -10.14 1.86
CA LEU A 13 -15.91 -9.17 0.92
C LEU A 13 -14.64 -8.51 1.42
N PHE A 14 -13.57 -8.56 0.61
CA PHE A 14 -12.32 -7.88 0.88
C PHE A 14 -12.14 -6.73 -0.09
N ILE A 15 -11.87 -5.54 0.43
CA ILE A 15 -11.67 -4.35 -0.37
C ILE A 15 -10.30 -3.78 -0.03
N SER A 16 -9.50 -3.47 -1.04
CA SER A 16 -8.22 -2.82 -0.83
C SER A 16 -8.08 -1.60 -1.74
N GLY A 17 -7.29 -0.64 -1.30
CA GLY A 17 -7.02 0.56 -2.08
C GLY A 17 -5.76 1.25 -1.60
N SER A 18 -5.04 1.87 -2.52
CA SER A 18 -3.83 2.64 -2.24
C SER A 18 -4.15 4.04 -1.73
N SER A 19 -5.33 4.56 -2.05
CA SER A 19 -5.78 5.87 -1.60
C SER A 19 -6.72 5.69 -0.40
N SER A 20 -6.19 5.86 0.79
CA SER A 20 -6.95 5.70 2.02
C SER A 20 -8.11 6.70 2.13
N PHE A 21 -7.96 7.89 1.56
CA PHE A 21 -8.99 8.92 1.60
C PHE A 21 -10.24 8.55 0.82
N ASP A 22 -10.07 8.19 -0.45
CA ASP A 22 -11.19 7.83 -1.32
C ASP A 22 -11.91 6.58 -0.81
N LEU A 23 -11.13 5.59 -0.39
CA LEU A 23 -11.69 4.36 0.12
C LEU A 23 -12.47 4.58 1.42
N SER A 24 -11.92 5.37 2.32
CA SER A 24 -12.58 5.71 3.58
C SER A 24 -13.88 6.47 3.35
N ASN A 25 -13.88 7.46 2.47
CA ASN A 25 -15.07 8.24 2.16
C ASN A 25 -16.18 7.42 1.51
N LYS A 26 -15.80 6.44 0.69
CA LYS A 26 -16.77 5.59 -0.01
C LYS A 26 -17.37 4.50 0.85
N ILE A 27 -16.65 4.00 1.85
CA ILE A 27 -17.10 2.86 2.64
C ILE A 27 -17.44 3.16 4.10
N ASN A 28 -16.97 4.29 4.67
CA ASN A 28 -17.17 4.58 6.08
C ASN A 28 -18.64 4.75 6.46
N GLU A 29 -19.36 5.63 5.76
CA GLU A 29 -20.77 5.89 6.10
C GLU A 29 -21.68 4.67 5.88
N PRO A 30 -21.67 4.03 4.69
CA PRO A 30 -22.59 2.92 4.43
C PRO A 30 -22.30 1.66 5.22
N LEU A 31 -21.06 1.46 5.68
CA LEU A 31 -20.64 0.22 6.31
C LEU A 31 -20.19 0.38 7.75
N THR A 32 -20.51 1.50 8.40
CA THR A 32 -20.18 1.73 9.81
C THR A 32 -20.77 0.62 10.68
N GLY A 33 -19.92 -0.04 11.47
CA GLY A 33 -20.31 -1.16 12.32
C GLY A 33 -20.40 -2.50 11.60
N ARG A 34 -20.18 -2.54 10.29
CA ARG A 34 -20.25 -3.76 9.47
C ARG A 34 -18.96 -4.08 8.77
N LYS A 35 -17.85 -3.47 9.17
CA LYS A 35 -16.55 -3.67 8.53
C LYS A 35 -15.46 -3.86 9.55
N TRP A 36 -14.41 -4.53 9.12
CA TRP A 36 -13.13 -4.59 9.81
C TRP A 36 -12.13 -3.82 8.95
N GLU A 37 -11.49 -2.82 9.52
CA GLU A 37 -10.55 -1.97 8.79
C GLU A 37 -9.12 -2.30 9.22
N TYR A 38 -8.28 -2.60 8.24
CA TYR A 38 -6.87 -2.90 8.45
C TYR A 38 -6.00 -1.98 7.60
N HIS A 39 -4.93 -1.50 8.20
CA HIS A 39 -3.94 -0.69 7.51
C HIS A 39 -2.73 -1.54 7.17
N LEU A 40 -2.37 -1.58 5.89
CA LEU A 40 -1.17 -2.27 5.45
C LEU A 40 -0.03 -1.27 5.38
N PHE A 41 0.91 -1.41 6.30
CA PHE A 41 2.09 -0.55 6.37
C PHE A 41 3.18 -1.05 5.43
N PRO A 42 4.14 -0.17 5.05
CA PRO A 42 5.32 -0.62 4.32
C PRO A 42 6.09 -1.70 5.08
N ILE A 43 6.90 -2.46 4.36
CA ILE A 43 7.73 -3.49 4.96
C ILE A 43 8.68 -2.87 6.00
N SER A 44 8.69 -3.41 7.20
CA SER A 44 9.56 -2.93 8.28
C SER A 44 10.98 -3.48 8.13
N TRP A 45 11.93 -2.84 8.81
CA TRP A 45 13.30 -3.37 8.87
C TRP A 45 13.33 -4.77 9.47
N GLU A 46 12.54 -5.01 10.49
CA GLU A 46 12.46 -6.33 11.13
C GLU A 46 12.00 -7.41 10.16
N GLU A 47 10.96 -7.14 9.38
CA GLU A 47 10.48 -8.07 8.37
C GLU A 47 11.52 -8.31 7.28
N PHE A 48 12.22 -7.28 6.85
CA PHE A 48 13.26 -7.36 5.85
C PHE A 48 14.45 -8.20 6.37
N GLU A 49 14.86 -7.96 7.61
CA GLU A 49 15.95 -8.70 8.24
C GLU A 49 15.58 -10.18 8.43
N GLU A 50 14.36 -10.47 8.85
CA GLU A 50 13.87 -11.83 9.01
C GLU A 50 13.87 -12.59 7.68
N HIS A 51 13.51 -11.94 6.60
CA HIS A 51 13.46 -12.55 5.28
C HIS A 51 14.85 -12.80 4.69
N HIS A 52 15.77 -11.86 4.81
CA HIS A 52 17.09 -11.92 4.19
C HIS A 52 18.19 -12.44 5.10
N GLY A 53 17.97 -12.43 6.39
CA GLY A 53 19.00 -12.73 7.38
C GLY A 53 19.79 -11.48 7.78
N PHE A 54 20.39 -11.54 8.96
CA PHE A 54 21.09 -10.39 9.57
C PHE A 54 22.20 -9.82 8.69
N LEU A 55 23.08 -10.69 8.17
CA LEU A 55 24.23 -10.24 7.37
C LEU A 55 23.82 -9.57 6.07
N GLN A 56 22.89 -10.16 5.35
CA GLN A 56 22.42 -9.59 4.08
C GLN A 56 21.67 -8.29 4.30
N ALA A 57 20.88 -8.21 5.37
CA ALA A 57 20.16 -7.00 5.72
C ALA A 57 21.13 -5.85 6.03
N GLU A 58 22.16 -6.12 6.82
CA GLU A 58 23.20 -5.12 7.14
C GLU A 58 23.94 -4.64 5.89
N GLN A 59 24.24 -5.53 4.96
CA GLN A 59 24.88 -5.17 3.69
C GLN A 59 24.00 -4.27 2.82
N GLN A 60 22.69 -4.36 2.96
CA GLN A 60 21.76 -3.56 2.19
C GLN A 60 21.23 -2.32 2.91
N LEU A 61 21.77 -2.03 4.09
CA LEU A 61 21.30 -0.90 4.90
C LEU A 61 21.33 0.43 4.12
N GLU A 62 22.43 0.73 3.45
CA GLU A 62 22.54 1.97 2.68
C GLU A 62 21.49 2.04 1.56
N ASN A 63 21.28 0.96 0.84
CA ASN A 63 20.26 0.90 -0.22
C ASN A 63 18.86 1.08 0.34
N ARG A 64 18.60 0.54 1.52
CA ARG A 64 17.28 0.71 2.16
C ARG A 64 17.06 2.14 2.63
N LEU A 65 18.10 2.80 3.12
CA LEU A 65 18.02 4.20 3.50
C LEU A 65 17.80 5.13 2.29
N LEU A 66 18.41 4.78 1.15
CA LEU A 66 18.27 5.57 -0.08
C LEU A 66 16.96 5.31 -0.82
N TYR A 67 16.57 4.05 -0.96
CA TYR A 67 15.48 3.64 -1.85
C TYR A 67 14.22 3.17 -1.13
N GLY A 68 14.30 2.89 0.16
CA GLY A 68 13.16 2.46 0.95
C GLY A 68 12.83 0.97 0.81
N PHE A 69 11.60 0.63 1.22
CA PHE A 69 11.14 -0.76 1.35
C PHE A 69 9.95 -1.09 0.45
N TYR A 70 9.73 -0.34 -0.61
CA TYR A 70 8.63 -0.64 -1.52
C TYR A 70 8.88 -2.00 -2.19
N PRO A 71 7.88 -2.91 -2.24
CA PRO A 71 8.12 -4.28 -2.74
C PRO A 71 8.72 -4.35 -4.14
N ASP A 72 8.27 -3.51 -5.07
CA ASP A 72 8.84 -3.50 -6.42
C ASP A 72 10.31 -3.09 -6.43
N VAL A 73 10.69 -2.18 -5.54
CA VAL A 73 12.08 -1.75 -5.38
C VAL A 73 12.92 -2.89 -4.82
N LEU A 74 12.40 -3.61 -3.83
CA LEU A 74 13.08 -4.74 -3.23
C LEU A 74 13.28 -5.90 -4.21
N ASN A 75 12.30 -6.12 -5.08
CA ASN A 75 12.32 -7.24 -6.03
C ASN A 75 13.12 -6.96 -7.30
N ASN A 76 13.51 -5.72 -7.54
CA ASN A 76 14.22 -5.32 -8.75
C ASN A 76 15.49 -4.54 -8.41
N ALA A 77 16.42 -5.23 -7.77
CA ALA A 77 17.71 -4.64 -7.41
C ALA A 77 18.45 -4.17 -8.66
N GLY A 78 18.94 -2.94 -8.63
CA GLY A 78 19.58 -2.29 -9.75
C GLY A 78 18.70 -1.30 -10.50
N ASP A 79 17.38 -1.45 -10.44
CA ASP A 79 16.42 -0.59 -11.14
C ASP A 79 15.62 0.33 -10.19
N GLU A 80 16.10 0.52 -8.99
CA GLU A 80 15.39 1.25 -7.92
C GLU A 80 14.98 2.66 -8.34
N ILE A 81 15.87 3.39 -8.98
CA ILE A 81 15.62 4.78 -9.39
C ILE A 81 14.49 4.84 -10.43
N SER A 82 14.52 3.94 -11.41
CA SER A 82 13.49 3.88 -12.44
C SER A 82 12.13 3.54 -11.86
N ILE A 83 12.09 2.58 -10.94
CA ILE A 83 10.85 2.14 -10.28
C ILE A 83 10.28 3.26 -9.43
N LEU A 84 11.10 3.92 -8.63
CA LEU A 84 10.66 5.04 -7.79
C LEU A 84 10.17 6.21 -8.63
N ARG A 85 10.83 6.49 -9.75
CA ARG A 85 10.41 7.55 -10.68
C ARG A 85 9.04 7.23 -11.28
N ASN A 86 8.82 6.00 -11.69
CA ASN A 86 7.51 5.55 -12.19
C ASN A 86 6.41 5.66 -11.13
N LEU A 87 6.73 5.30 -9.89
CA LEU A 87 5.79 5.42 -8.78
C LEU A 87 5.39 6.87 -8.53
N VAL A 88 6.37 7.77 -8.50
CA VAL A 88 6.10 9.20 -8.32
C VAL A 88 5.22 9.73 -9.44
N ASN A 89 5.51 9.37 -10.68
CA ASN A 89 4.75 9.84 -11.83
C ASN A 89 3.34 9.25 -11.90
N SER A 90 3.19 7.99 -11.51
CA SER A 90 1.93 7.28 -11.66
C SER A 90 0.94 7.56 -10.51
N TYR A 91 1.45 7.62 -9.28
CA TYR A 91 0.59 7.72 -8.11
C TYR A 91 0.49 9.14 -7.56
N LEU A 92 1.60 9.85 -7.47
CA LEU A 92 1.59 11.20 -6.93
C LEU A 92 0.80 12.15 -7.81
N TYR A 93 1.01 12.11 -9.12
CA TYR A 93 0.26 12.95 -10.05
C TYR A 93 -1.21 12.61 -10.06
N LYS A 94 -1.55 11.34 -10.01
CA LYS A 94 -2.93 10.89 -9.96
C LYS A 94 -3.64 11.40 -8.71
N ASP A 95 -2.98 11.33 -7.56
CA ASP A 95 -3.54 11.80 -6.30
C ASP A 95 -3.72 13.33 -6.31
N ILE A 96 -2.74 14.06 -6.83
CA ILE A 96 -2.82 15.52 -6.96
C ILE A 96 -3.96 15.94 -7.89
N LEU A 97 -4.09 15.28 -9.04
CA LEU A 97 -5.16 15.56 -9.99
C LEU A 97 -6.53 15.24 -9.41
N SER A 98 -6.63 14.17 -8.66
CA SER A 98 -7.84 13.79 -7.95
C SER A 98 -8.27 14.87 -6.96
N TYR A 99 -7.29 15.46 -6.27
CA TYR A 99 -7.53 16.57 -5.34
C TYR A 99 -7.95 17.84 -6.05
N ALA A 100 -7.41 18.11 -7.25
CA ALA A 100 -7.70 19.32 -8.01
C ALA A 100 -9.10 19.30 -8.64
N GLU A 101 -9.68 18.14 -8.85
CA GLU A 101 -11.01 17.97 -9.45
C GLU A 101 -12.15 18.14 -8.43
N VAL A 102 -11.84 18.25 -7.17
CA VAL A 102 -12.80 18.47 -6.10
C VAL A 102 -12.88 19.94 -5.76
#